data_6675098c9cb9c13723a1c5b0d4ff8a25
#
_entry.id   6675098c9cb9c13723a1c5b0d4ff8a25
#
_cell.length_a   1.000
_cell.length_b   1.000
_cell.length_c   1.000
_cell.angle_alpha   90.00
_cell.angle_beta   90.00
_cell.angle_gamma   90.00
#
_symmetry.space_group_name_H-M   'P 1'
#
loop_
_entity.id
_entity.type
_entity.pdbx_description
1 polymer ?
#
loop_
_entity_poly.entity_id
_entity_poly.type
_entity_poly.pdbx_seq_one_letter_code
_entity_poly.pdbx_strand_id
1 'polypeptide(L)'
;MAVLVAAGAVNTVALTLAVALGAGFVENFGQVSTALSEGVAALGCALVARRAAGHARIAWTCFASALAIWSLTDWAFLVAMLARVDVPEVSAFDIGWLLFYVPMLAGLSLAYRRLRPERGWQGLLDGTLLALTAGLFGWMFLLQPLAQQASGGITGMVVNLLYPGFDLLIVATVAWIVLRLRKVAPAWLWLMAAALAAQMLGDLAYLVASAHNADATASFSPVAFTAGGWLWALAAASRAGEARRAWFAPQQSSPPVWSRAIPFVLGCAMFGPLIPADPVVGLVAMAGAALAIARVVHTLAINEQLLEERNSLLGVDPLTGAHSRRFFTTELDVALRRSERSGDPVSLIVFDLDRFKPVNDTYGHAAGDELLCTIVTRVRAALRAGDILCRLGGDEFAVIAPQAQVDGARLVASRLREAVRRASDELIPGSGVTASIGIATAPTHGTDPIVLIRHADAALYEAKGAGRNTIRIGKAPEPVPAPA
;
A
#
# COMPACT_ATOMS: atom_id res chain seq x y z
N MET A 1 26.79 -19.02 12.92
CA MET A 1 25.39 -19.51 12.99
C MET A 1 25.30 -20.80 13.85
N ALA A 2 25.91 -21.92 13.42
CA ALA A 2 25.79 -23.20 14.16
C ALA A 2 26.21 -23.12 15.64
N VAL A 3 27.29 -22.42 15.96
CA VAL A 3 27.74 -22.22 17.36
C VAL A 3 26.72 -21.44 18.18
N LEU A 4 26.11 -20.38 17.63
CA LEU A 4 25.06 -19.63 18.31
C LEU A 4 23.81 -20.46 18.54
N VAL A 5 23.41 -21.26 17.54
CA VAL A 5 22.28 -22.20 17.68
C VAL A 5 22.56 -23.20 18.79
N ALA A 6 23.72 -23.83 18.78
CA ALA A 6 24.10 -24.81 19.79
C ALA A 6 24.18 -24.19 21.19
N ALA A 7 24.84 -23.03 21.33
CA ALA A 7 24.96 -22.34 22.62
C ALA A 7 23.58 -21.91 23.16
N GLY A 8 22.74 -21.35 22.28
CA GLY A 8 21.39 -20.94 22.65
C GLY A 8 20.50 -22.12 23.05
N ALA A 9 20.54 -23.21 22.29
CA ALA A 9 19.78 -24.41 22.60
C ALA A 9 20.23 -25.04 23.94
N VAL A 10 21.54 -25.18 24.17
CA VAL A 10 22.08 -25.72 25.41
C VAL A 10 21.70 -24.85 26.60
N ASN A 11 21.86 -23.53 26.52
CA ASN A 11 21.51 -22.61 27.59
C ASN A 11 19.99 -22.66 27.88
N THR A 12 19.14 -22.56 26.88
CA THR A 12 17.68 -22.60 27.07
C THR A 12 17.21 -23.93 27.63
N VAL A 13 17.76 -25.05 27.15
CA VAL A 13 17.42 -26.39 27.66
C VAL A 13 17.91 -26.56 29.11
N ALA A 14 19.12 -26.12 29.43
CA ALA A 14 19.67 -26.17 30.79
C ALA A 14 18.79 -25.37 31.77
N LEU A 15 18.37 -24.17 31.38
CA LEU A 15 17.48 -23.34 32.19
C LEU A 15 16.08 -23.98 32.33
N THR A 16 15.53 -24.53 31.26
CA THR A 16 14.24 -25.23 31.30
C THR A 16 14.27 -26.42 32.26
N LEU A 17 15.35 -27.22 32.23
CA LEU A 17 15.53 -28.32 33.14
C LEU A 17 15.71 -27.84 34.60
N ALA A 18 16.45 -26.78 34.84
CA ALA A 18 16.62 -26.19 36.16
C ALA A 18 15.28 -25.73 36.75
N VAL A 19 14.44 -25.04 35.95
CA VAL A 19 13.10 -24.64 36.36
C VAL A 19 12.22 -25.86 36.65
N ALA A 20 12.20 -26.86 35.77
CA ALA A 20 11.38 -28.06 35.91
C ALA A 20 11.78 -28.91 37.16
N LEU A 21 13.04 -28.89 37.52
CA LEU A 21 13.56 -29.65 38.69
C LEU A 21 13.46 -28.86 40.01
N GLY A 22 12.99 -27.59 39.97
CA GLY A 22 12.91 -26.74 41.18
C GLY A 22 14.27 -26.46 41.80
N ALA A 23 15.30 -26.30 40.99
CA ALA A 23 16.68 -26.12 41.50
C ALA A 23 16.83 -24.77 42.20
N GLY A 24 17.36 -24.75 43.44
CA GLY A 24 17.46 -23.53 44.26
C GLY A 24 18.41 -22.42 43.71
N PHE A 25 19.07 -22.64 42.58
CA PHE A 25 19.88 -21.63 41.89
C PHE A 25 19.20 -21.03 40.65
N VAL A 26 17.94 -21.43 40.36
CA VAL A 26 17.19 -21.03 39.12
C VAL A 26 17.14 -19.53 38.96
N GLU A 27 16.90 -18.81 40.04
CA GLU A 27 16.74 -17.35 40.01
C GLU A 27 18.02 -16.67 39.46
N ASN A 28 19.16 -16.89 40.07
CA ASN A 28 20.44 -16.29 39.65
C ASN A 28 20.86 -16.82 38.26
N PHE A 29 20.68 -18.12 38.01
CA PHE A 29 21.01 -18.70 36.70
C PHE A 29 20.11 -18.17 35.59
N GLY A 30 18.85 -17.96 35.88
CA GLY A 30 17.87 -17.35 34.97
C GLY A 30 18.30 -15.93 34.57
N GLN A 31 18.60 -15.08 35.57
CA GLN A 31 19.02 -13.70 35.35
C GLN A 31 20.34 -13.61 34.55
N VAL A 32 21.35 -14.42 34.91
CA VAL A 32 22.61 -14.48 34.15
C VAL A 32 22.34 -14.92 32.70
N SER A 33 21.49 -15.94 32.48
CA SER A 33 21.19 -16.46 31.15
C SER A 33 20.50 -15.44 30.26
N THR A 34 19.55 -14.70 30.82
CA THR A 34 18.81 -13.64 30.12
C THR A 34 19.75 -12.50 29.75
N ALA A 35 20.44 -11.90 30.74
CA ALA A 35 21.36 -10.80 30.54
C ALA A 35 22.48 -11.13 29.51
N LEU A 36 22.99 -12.35 29.55
CA LEU A 36 24.01 -12.84 28.61
C LEU A 36 23.44 -12.95 27.18
N SER A 37 22.29 -13.58 27.02
CA SER A 37 21.68 -13.80 25.71
C SER A 37 21.36 -12.49 25.01
N GLU A 38 20.88 -11.50 25.75
CA GLU A 38 20.57 -10.16 25.23
C GLU A 38 21.84 -9.35 24.93
N GLY A 39 22.87 -9.46 25.77
CA GLY A 39 24.15 -8.84 25.47
C GLY A 39 24.81 -9.38 24.20
N VAL A 40 24.72 -10.69 23.95
CA VAL A 40 25.18 -11.31 22.70
C VAL A 40 24.34 -10.81 21.52
N ALA A 41 23.03 -10.69 21.70
CA ALA A 41 22.12 -10.15 20.68
C ALA A 41 22.43 -8.67 20.36
N ALA A 42 22.64 -7.84 21.39
CA ALA A 42 23.04 -6.44 21.22
C ALA A 42 24.33 -6.29 20.42
N LEU A 43 25.36 -7.08 20.77
CA LEU A 43 26.64 -7.11 20.04
C LEU A 43 26.42 -7.56 18.58
N GLY A 44 25.62 -8.59 18.36
CA GLY A 44 25.26 -9.06 17.02
C GLY A 44 24.62 -7.96 16.19
N CYS A 45 23.63 -7.25 16.72
CA CYS A 45 22.97 -6.12 16.07
C CYS A 45 23.95 -4.95 15.80
N ALA A 46 24.86 -4.65 16.72
CA ALA A 46 25.88 -3.62 16.54
C ALA A 46 26.87 -3.97 15.41
N LEU A 47 27.26 -5.25 15.28
CA LEU A 47 28.09 -5.72 14.17
C LEU A 47 27.38 -5.61 12.82
N VAL A 48 26.08 -5.89 12.76
CA VAL A 48 25.27 -5.68 11.56
C VAL A 48 25.19 -4.19 11.24
N ALA A 49 24.95 -3.34 12.24
CA ALA A 49 24.89 -1.88 12.07
C ALA A 49 26.18 -1.30 11.47
N ARG A 50 27.35 -1.78 11.93
CA ARG A 50 28.67 -1.35 11.39
C ARG A 50 28.85 -1.68 9.92
N ARG A 51 28.25 -2.77 9.44
CA ARG A 51 28.33 -3.22 8.04
C ARG A 51 27.22 -2.68 7.16
N ALA A 52 26.19 -2.11 7.74
CA ALA A 52 25.05 -1.53 7.06
C ALA A 52 25.30 -0.06 6.68
N ALA A 53 24.53 0.48 5.71
CA ALA A 53 24.58 1.87 5.30
C ALA A 53 23.21 2.55 5.39
N GLY A 54 23.20 3.88 5.49
CA GLY A 54 21.98 4.70 5.51
C GLY A 54 21.00 4.30 6.62
N HIS A 55 19.71 4.32 6.31
CA HIS A 55 18.64 4.01 7.29
C HIS A 55 18.74 2.61 7.91
N ALA A 56 19.34 1.64 7.18
CA ALA A 56 19.59 0.31 7.72
C ALA A 56 20.56 0.36 8.90
N ARG A 57 21.62 1.14 8.79
CA ARG A 57 22.57 1.34 9.87
C ARG A 57 21.87 1.91 11.11
N ILE A 58 21.03 2.93 10.91
CA ILE A 58 20.31 3.57 12.04
C ILE A 58 19.33 2.56 12.67
N ALA A 59 18.55 1.81 11.90
CA ALA A 59 17.62 0.81 12.43
C ALA A 59 18.33 -0.27 13.26
N TRP A 60 19.44 -0.84 12.74
CA TRP A 60 20.20 -1.85 13.48
C TRP A 60 20.94 -1.28 14.70
N THR A 61 21.34 0.00 14.65
CA THR A 61 21.85 0.71 15.84
C THR A 61 20.77 0.85 16.91
N CYS A 62 19.53 1.19 16.51
CA CYS A 62 18.41 1.25 17.43
C CYS A 62 18.13 -0.11 18.10
N PHE A 63 18.12 -1.21 17.33
CA PHE A 63 17.96 -2.55 17.91
C PHE A 63 19.10 -2.91 18.86
N ALA A 64 20.35 -2.61 18.48
CA ALA A 64 21.51 -2.83 19.35
C ALA A 64 21.40 -2.03 20.66
N SER A 65 20.97 -0.77 20.58
CA SER A 65 20.78 0.09 21.76
C SER A 65 19.67 -0.43 22.67
N ALA A 66 18.53 -0.87 22.10
CA ALA A 66 17.44 -1.44 22.86
C ALA A 66 17.90 -2.66 23.68
N LEU A 67 18.50 -3.64 23.02
CA LEU A 67 18.98 -4.86 23.65
C LEU A 67 20.12 -4.61 24.63
N ALA A 68 20.98 -3.62 24.37
CA ALA A 68 22.04 -3.23 25.31
C ALA A 68 21.47 -2.60 26.58
N ILE A 69 20.45 -1.74 26.45
CA ILE A 69 19.77 -1.14 27.61
C ILE A 69 19.15 -2.25 28.47
N TRP A 70 18.45 -3.18 27.86
CA TRP A 70 17.84 -4.30 28.58
C TRP A 70 18.90 -5.15 29.28
N SER A 71 19.89 -5.65 28.56
CA SER A 71 20.99 -6.46 29.14
C SER A 71 21.71 -5.76 30.27
N LEU A 72 22.02 -4.45 30.16
CA LEU A 72 22.66 -3.67 31.21
C LEU A 72 21.76 -3.54 32.44
N THR A 73 20.46 -3.38 32.26
CA THR A 73 19.50 -3.34 33.36
C THR A 73 19.44 -4.67 34.11
N ASP A 74 19.43 -5.79 33.35
CA ASP A 74 19.46 -7.14 33.96
C ASP A 74 20.74 -7.42 34.73
N TRP A 75 21.90 -7.00 34.21
CA TRP A 75 23.14 -7.09 34.95
C TRP A 75 23.13 -6.24 36.21
N ALA A 76 22.60 -5.02 36.15
CA ALA A 76 22.47 -4.14 37.31
C ALA A 76 21.52 -4.72 38.37
N PHE A 77 20.40 -5.29 37.92
CA PHE A 77 19.44 -5.98 38.78
C PHE A 77 20.07 -7.20 39.46
N LEU A 78 20.81 -8.03 38.71
CA LEU A 78 21.55 -9.18 39.27
C LEU A 78 22.54 -8.75 40.33
N VAL A 79 23.27 -7.66 40.09
CA VAL A 79 24.24 -7.14 41.10
C VAL A 79 23.51 -6.70 42.36
N ALA A 80 22.36 -6.04 42.27
CA ALA A 80 21.53 -5.66 43.40
C ALA A 80 21.05 -6.88 44.20
N MET A 81 20.58 -7.92 43.49
CA MET A 81 20.18 -9.20 44.10
C MET A 81 21.33 -9.87 44.86
N LEU A 82 22.51 -9.98 44.22
CA LEU A 82 23.71 -10.57 44.86
C LEU A 82 24.19 -9.75 46.06
N ALA A 83 24.02 -8.42 46.02
CA ALA A 83 24.31 -7.52 47.12
C ALA A 83 23.23 -7.55 48.22
N ARG A 84 22.17 -8.33 48.05
CA ARG A 84 21.02 -8.43 48.96
C ARG A 84 20.36 -7.08 49.25
N VAL A 85 20.32 -6.21 48.23
CA VAL A 85 19.56 -4.96 48.26
C VAL A 85 18.07 -5.30 48.15
N ASP A 86 17.28 -4.76 49.08
CA ASP A 86 15.84 -4.89 49.02
C ASP A 86 15.32 -4.01 47.85
N VAL A 87 14.84 -4.67 46.80
CA VAL A 87 14.35 -4.01 45.59
C VAL A 87 12.83 -3.92 45.67
N PRO A 88 12.25 -2.72 45.74
CA PRO A 88 10.81 -2.56 45.79
C PRO A 88 10.15 -3.03 44.48
N GLU A 89 8.87 -3.38 44.55
CA GLU A 89 8.05 -3.88 43.45
C GLU A 89 8.08 -2.94 42.21
N VAL A 90 8.16 -1.63 42.43
CA VAL A 90 8.47 -0.62 41.40
C VAL A 90 9.78 0.06 41.77
N SER A 91 10.75 -0.06 40.90
CA SER A 91 12.12 0.34 41.13
C SER A 91 12.73 1.16 39.98
N ALA A 92 13.92 1.65 40.18
CA ALA A 92 14.69 2.34 39.12
C ALA A 92 14.99 1.41 37.91
N PHE A 93 14.99 0.09 38.11
CA PHE A 93 15.24 -0.88 37.04
C PHE A 93 14.10 -0.88 36.01
N ASP A 94 12.83 -0.61 36.42
CA ASP A 94 11.70 -0.50 35.51
C ASP A 94 11.90 0.59 34.48
N ILE A 95 12.58 1.68 34.82
CA ILE A 95 12.94 2.73 33.87
C ILE A 95 13.86 2.16 32.77
N GLY A 96 14.83 1.33 33.12
CA GLY A 96 15.73 0.69 32.18
C GLY A 96 14.99 -0.27 31.23
N TRP A 97 14.17 -1.15 31.77
CA TRP A 97 13.39 -2.09 30.98
C TRP A 97 12.37 -1.38 30.09
N LEU A 98 11.66 -0.36 30.59
CA LEU A 98 10.73 0.42 29.77
C LEU A 98 11.45 1.26 28.70
N LEU A 99 12.66 1.73 28.97
CA LEU A 99 13.44 2.49 27.99
C LEU A 99 13.83 1.65 26.76
N PHE A 100 13.90 0.32 26.88
CA PHE A 100 14.10 -0.60 25.75
C PHE A 100 13.11 -0.36 24.60
N TYR A 101 11.84 -0.06 24.91
CA TYR A 101 10.78 0.07 23.89
C TYR A 101 11.00 1.26 22.95
N VAL A 102 11.62 2.34 23.44
CA VAL A 102 11.81 3.56 22.64
C VAL A 102 12.71 3.32 21.41
N PRO A 103 13.97 2.87 21.56
CA PRO A 103 14.81 2.56 20.40
C PRO A 103 14.29 1.35 19.60
N MET A 104 13.60 0.39 20.24
CA MET A 104 13.02 -0.74 19.54
C MET A 104 11.95 -0.28 18.53
N LEU A 105 10.98 0.54 18.96
CA LEU A 105 9.95 1.11 18.10
C LEU A 105 10.51 2.04 17.02
N ALA A 106 11.54 2.82 17.36
CA ALA A 106 12.24 3.67 16.39
C ALA A 106 12.92 2.81 15.29
N GLY A 107 13.60 1.74 15.69
CA GLY A 107 14.22 0.79 14.77
C GLY A 107 13.23 0.12 13.83
N LEU A 108 12.12 -0.36 14.36
CA LEU A 108 11.03 -0.96 13.57
C LEU A 108 10.41 0.04 12.60
N SER A 109 10.17 1.27 13.04
CA SER A 109 9.62 2.36 12.21
C SER A 109 10.55 2.69 11.04
N LEU A 110 11.86 2.76 11.28
CA LEU A 110 12.87 3.01 10.25
C LEU A 110 13.02 1.83 9.28
N ALA A 111 12.97 0.60 9.80
CA ALA A 111 12.95 -0.61 8.97
C ALA A 111 11.73 -0.62 8.06
N TYR A 112 10.55 -0.28 8.59
CA TYR A 112 9.30 -0.22 7.84
C TYR A 112 9.29 0.85 6.74
N ARG A 113 9.71 2.09 7.07
CA ARG A 113 9.76 3.20 6.09
C ARG A 113 10.57 2.86 4.85
N ARG A 114 11.63 2.06 5.00
CA ARG A 114 12.46 1.62 3.88
C ARG A 114 11.82 0.53 3.04
N LEU A 115 10.94 -0.27 3.63
CA LEU A 115 10.19 -1.31 2.92
C LEU A 115 9.17 -0.74 1.93
N ARG A 116 8.67 0.50 2.16
CA ARG A 116 7.71 1.20 1.31
C ARG A 116 7.85 2.72 1.40
N PRO A 117 8.76 3.34 0.63
CA PRO A 117 8.97 4.80 0.66
C PRO A 117 7.75 5.60 0.19
N GLU A 118 6.84 5.01 -0.61
CA GLU A 118 5.77 5.74 -1.30
C GLU A 118 4.46 5.94 -0.49
N ARG A 119 4.35 5.42 0.75
CA ARG A 119 3.06 5.40 1.48
C ARG A 119 3.17 5.67 2.98
N GLY A 120 3.86 6.74 3.36
CA GLY A 120 4.11 7.07 4.78
C GLY A 120 2.86 7.09 5.67
N TRP A 121 1.77 7.75 5.26
CA TRP A 121 0.55 7.88 6.06
C TRP A 121 -0.25 6.58 6.20
N GLN A 122 -0.33 5.77 5.17
CA GLN A 122 -1.08 4.51 5.20
C GLN A 122 -0.48 3.50 6.18
N GLY A 123 0.85 3.44 6.22
CA GLY A 123 1.53 2.57 7.16
C GLY A 123 1.34 3.00 8.61
N LEU A 124 1.31 4.30 8.83
CA LEU A 124 1.09 4.86 10.17
C LEU A 124 -0.34 4.59 10.65
N LEU A 125 -1.34 4.79 9.79
CA LEU A 125 -2.74 4.48 10.09
C LEU A 125 -2.96 2.98 10.35
N ASP A 126 -2.40 2.10 9.50
CA ASP A 126 -2.50 0.65 9.68
C ASP A 126 -1.83 0.20 10.99
N GLY A 127 -0.63 0.73 11.30
CA GLY A 127 0.09 0.43 12.53
C GLY A 127 -0.66 0.92 13.78
N THR A 128 -1.19 2.15 13.74
CA THR A 128 -1.96 2.72 14.86
C THR A 128 -3.25 1.94 15.09
N LEU A 129 -3.96 1.56 14.04
CA LEU A 129 -5.19 0.77 14.14
C LEU A 129 -4.91 -0.61 14.74
N LEU A 130 -3.84 -1.25 14.30
CA LEU A 130 -3.42 -2.55 14.82
C LEU A 130 -3.00 -2.45 16.29
N ALA A 131 -2.25 -1.40 16.65
CA ALA A 131 -1.83 -1.12 18.01
C ALA A 131 -3.02 -0.89 18.96
N LEU A 132 -3.99 -0.07 18.53
CA LEU A 132 -5.22 0.18 19.30
C LEU A 132 -6.04 -1.11 19.46
N THR A 133 -6.18 -1.90 18.39
CA THR A 133 -6.91 -3.17 18.44
C THR A 133 -6.24 -4.16 19.38
N ALA A 134 -4.92 -4.32 19.26
CA ALA A 134 -4.12 -5.19 20.11
C ALA A 134 -4.12 -4.71 21.57
N GLY A 135 -4.01 -3.39 21.80
CA GLY A 135 -4.08 -2.80 23.13
C GLY A 135 -5.42 -3.01 23.81
N LEU A 136 -6.53 -2.84 23.10
CA LEU A 136 -7.88 -3.10 23.64
C LEU A 136 -8.10 -4.58 23.94
N PHE A 137 -7.67 -5.47 23.05
CA PHE A 137 -7.76 -6.91 23.28
C PHE A 137 -6.93 -7.32 24.50
N GLY A 138 -5.69 -6.84 24.58
CA GLY A 138 -4.83 -7.06 25.73
C GLY A 138 -5.45 -6.53 27.02
N TRP A 139 -6.02 -5.32 27.00
CA TRP A 139 -6.72 -4.75 28.14
C TRP A 139 -7.87 -5.66 28.61
N MET A 140 -8.79 -6.00 27.72
CA MET A 140 -10.00 -6.74 28.09
C MET A 140 -9.75 -8.15 28.57
N PHE A 141 -8.89 -8.89 27.87
CA PHE A 141 -8.77 -10.33 28.09
C PHE A 141 -7.58 -10.70 28.99
N LEU A 142 -6.56 -9.86 29.08
CA LEU A 142 -5.35 -10.13 29.84
C LEU A 142 -5.18 -9.19 31.03
N LEU A 143 -5.32 -7.88 30.82
CA LEU A 143 -4.88 -6.89 31.78
C LEU A 143 -5.98 -6.54 32.79
N GLN A 144 -7.23 -6.42 32.38
CA GLN A 144 -8.34 -6.07 33.27
C GLN A 144 -8.60 -7.15 34.35
N PRO A 145 -8.60 -8.46 34.04
CA PRO A 145 -8.73 -9.48 35.07
C PRO A 145 -7.55 -9.52 36.05
N LEU A 146 -6.33 -9.26 35.57
CA LEU A 146 -5.12 -9.26 36.38
C LEU A 146 -5.00 -7.97 37.23
N ALA A 147 -5.43 -6.83 36.67
CA ALA A 147 -5.44 -5.58 37.41
C ALA A 147 -6.38 -5.60 38.65
N GLN A 148 -7.45 -6.39 38.59
CA GLN A 148 -8.38 -6.58 39.72
C GLN A 148 -7.77 -7.46 40.83
N GLN A 149 -6.69 -8.17 40.57
CA GLN A 149 -6.00 -9.07 41.51
C GLN A 149 -4.67 -8.50 42.02
N ALA A 150 -4.17 -7.39 41.42
CA ALA A 150 -2.88 -6.83 41.75
C ALA A 150 -2.82 -6.20 43.14
N SER A 151 -1.79 -6.57 43.95
CA SER A 151 -1.59 -6.13 45.33
C SER A 151 -0.79 -4.85 45.50
N GLY A 152 -0.14 -4.33 44.46
CA GLY A 152 0.89 -3.27 44.54
C GLY A 152 0.43 -1.82 44.45
N GLY A 153 -0.85 -1.51 44.66
CA GLY A 153 -1.39 -0.15 44.51
C GLY A 153 -1.43 0.33 43.05
N ILE A 154 -1.88 1.57 42.83
CA ILE A 154 -2.07 2.12 41.47
C ILE A 154 -0.75 2.17 40.67
N THR A 155 0.36 2.50 41.31
CA THR A 155 1.66 2.65 40.63
C THR A 155 2.20 1.30 40.13
N GLY A 156 2.19 0.27 41.00
CA GLY A 156 2.59 -1.09 40.60
C GLY A 156 1.71 -1.64 39.48
N MET A 157 0.39 -1.46 39.61
CA MET A 157 -0.56 -1.83 38.57
C MET A 157 -0.23 -1.17 37.23
N VAL A 158 0.01 0.16 37.18
CA VAL A 158 0.32 0.88 35.95
C VAL A 158 1.62 0.38 35.31
N VAL A 159 2.68 0.24 36.10
CA VAL A 159 3.99 -0.24 35.60
C VAL A 159 3.87 -1.65 35.05
N ASN A 160 3.26 -2.58 35.78
CA ASN A 160 3.08 -3.97 35.38
C ASN A 160 2.21 -4.14 34.10
N LEU A 161 1.30 -3.17 33.84
CA LEU A 161 0.48 -3.15 32.64
C LEU A 161 1.20 -2.57 31.41
N LEU A 162 2.21 -1.73 31.61
CA LEU A 162 2.96 -1.13 30.49
C LEU A 162 3.77 -2.16 29.70
N TYR A 163 4.36 -3.17 30.37
CA TYR A 163 5.18 -4.19 29.72
C TYR A 163 4.39 -4.99 28.67
N PRO A 164 3.34 -5.75 29.02
CA PRO A 164 2.59 -6.51 28.03
C PRO A 164 1.84 -5.61 27.03
N GLY A 165 1.54 -4.36 27.40
CA GLY A 165 0.96 -3.38 26.49
C GLY A 165 1.92 -2.99 25.37
N PHE A 166 3.16 -2.66 25.67
CA PHE A 166 4.20 -2.35 24.68
C PHE A 166 4.61 -3.58 23.88
N ASP A 167 4.71 -4.75 24.50
CA ASP A 167 5.02 -5.99 23.83
C ASP A 167 3.99 -6.34 22.77
N LEU A 168 2.71 -6.24 23.12
CA LEU A 168 1.63 -6.48 22.20
C LEU A 168 1.67 -5.52 21.00
N LEU A 169 2.00 -4.24 21.24
CA LEU A 169 2.22 -3.25 20.19
C LEU A 169 3.35 -3.65 19.26
N ILE A 170 4.49 -4.07 19.81
CA ILE A 170 5.67 -4.46 19.03
C ILE A 170 5.39 -5.75 18.25
N VAL A 171 4.87 -6.79 18.90
CA VAL A 171 4.53 -8.08 18.25
C VAL A 171 3.53 -7.87 17.14
N ALA A 172 2.47 -7.07 17.37
CA ALA A 172 1.49 -6.73 16.35
C ALA A 172 2.13 -5.99 15.16
N THR A 173 3.02 -5.04 15.43
CA THR A 173 3.74 -4.29 14.38
C THR A 173 4.61 -5.21 13.53
N VAL A 174 5.38 -6.09 14.17
CA VAL A 174 6.25 -7.03 13.45
C VAL A 174 5.44 -8.08 12.70
N ALA A 175 4.41 -8.65 13.31
CA ALA A 175 3.51 -9.59 12.66
C ALA A 175 2.89 -8.97 11.39
N TRP A 176 2.46 -7.71 11.47
CA TRP A 176 1.94 -6.98 10.33
C TRP A 176 2.99 -6.76 9.21
N ILE A 177 4.24 -6.42 9.57
CA ILE A 177 5.35 -6.31 8.61
C ILE A 177 5.58 -7.65 7.92
N VAL A 178 5.64 -8.74 8.69
CA VAL A 178 5.86 -10.11 8.19
C VAL A 178 4.73 -10.56 7.27
N LEU A 179 3.47 -10.34 7.65
CA LEU A 179 2.30 -10.67 6.83
C LEU A 179 2.29 -9.92 5.49
N ARG A 180 2.73 -8.67 5.49
CA ARG A 180 2.88 -7.89 4.25
C ARG A 180 4.00 -8.37 3.34
N LEU A 181 5.05 -8.95 3.90
CA LEU A 181 6.23 -9.45 3.19
C LEU A 181 6.17 -10.96 2.93
N ARG A 182 5.08 -11.64 3.25
CA ARG A 182 4.89 -13.08 3.39
C ARG A 182 5.69 -13.95 2.40
N LYS A 183 5.78 -13.56 1.12
CA LYS A 183 6.49 -14.33 0.09
C LYS A 183 7.99 -14.01 0.00
N VAL A 184 8.44 -12.94 0.68
CA VAL A 184 9.79 -12.36 0.52
C VAL A 184 10.41 -11.97 1.86
N ALA A 185 9.73 -12.27 2.97
CA ALA A 185 10.23 -11.94 4.30
C ALA A 185 11.54 -12.73 4.55
N PRO A 186 12.67 -12.04 4.80
CA PRO A 186 13.93 -12.69 5.04
C PRO A 186 13.91 -13.43 6.39
N ALA A 187 14.76 -14.46 6.53
CA ALA A 187 14.80 -15.30 7.73
C ALA A 187 15.04 -14.51 9.03
N TRP A 188 15.86 -13.46 8.97
CA TRP A 188 16.12 -12.61 10.15
C TRP A 188 14.85 -11.91 10.67
N LEU A 189 13.90 -11.57 9.80
CA LEU A 189 12.65 -10.93 10.22
C LEU A 189 11.71 -11.90 10.95
N TRP A 190 11.65 -13.16 10.51
CA TRP A 190 10.91 -14.21 11.20
C TRP A 190 11.54 -14.53 12.57
N LEU A 191 12.86 -14.60 12.64
CA LEU A 191 13.58 -14.81 13.91
C LEU A 191 13.34 -13.64 14.88
N MET A 192 13.34 -12.41 14.39
CA MET A 192 12.99 -11.23 15.19
C MET A 192 11.55 -11.28 15.70
N ALA A 193 10.60 -11.68 14.84
CA ALA A 193 9.20 -11.85 15.25
C ALA A 193 9.05 -12.93 16.34
N ALA A 194 9.73 -14.05 16.19
CA ALA A 194 9.76 -15.11 17.20
C ALA A 194 10.42 -14.66 18.51
N ALA A 195 11.49 -13.87 18.43
CA ALA A 195 12.17 -13.30 19.61
C ALA A 195 11.24 -12.39 20.42
N LEU A 196 10.53 -11.48 19.74
CA LEU A 196 9.60 -10.56 20.39
C LEU A 196 8.36 -11.29 20.94
N ALA A 197 7.89 -12.34 20.26
CA ALA A 197 6.84 -13.19 20.80
C ALA A 197 7.28 -13.95 22.06
N ALA A 198 8.53 -14.44 22.11
CA ALA A 198 9.10 -15.05 23.31
C ALA A 198 9.20 -14.06 24.46
N GLN A 199 9.62 -12.81 24.18
CA GLN A 199 9.66 -11.71 25.15
C GLN A 199 8.27 -11.50 25.78
N MET A 200 7.24 -11.29 24.95
CA MET A 200 5.85 -11.11 25.40
C MET A 200 5.36 -12.29 26.25
N LEU A 201 5.73 -13.52 25.88
CA LEU A 201 5.39 -14.70 26.68
C LEU A 201 6.08 -14.70 28.04
N GLY A 202 7.31 -14.18 28.12
CA GLY A 202 8.05 -14.01 29.36
C GLY A 202 7.36 -13.02 30.29
N ASP A 203 6.98 -11.84 29.78
CA ASP A 203 6.29 -10.82 30.57
C ASP A 203 4.92 -11.29 31.03
N LEU A 204 4.18 -12.01 30.17
CA LEU A 204 2.91 -12.60 30.55
C LEU A 204 3.05 -13.67 31.64
N ALA A 205 4.06 -14.54 31.52
CA ALA A 205 4.33 -15.57 32.53
C ALA A 205 4.71 -14.93 33.87
N TYR A 206 5.52 -13.88 33.86
CA TYR A 206 5.87 -13.11 35.04
C TYR A 206 4.62 -12.51 35.70
N LEU A 207 3.79 -11.84 34.92
CA LEU A 207 2.58 -11.21 35.40
C LEU A 207 1.58 -12.20 36.02
N VAL A 208 1.41 -13.37 35.36
CA VAL A 208 0.53 -14.44 35.88
C VAL A 208 1.08 -15.01 37.20
N ALA A 209 2.40 -15.24 37.30
CA ALA A 209 3.02 -15.73 38.52
C ALA A 209 2.84 -14.72 39.67
N SER A 210 3.13 -13.45 39.44
CA SER A 210 2.95 -12.37 40.40
C SER A 210 1.50 -12.24 40.89
N ALA A 211 0.53 -12.35 40.00
CA ALA A 211 -0.91 -12.29 40.34
C ALA A 211 -1.36 -13.43 41.25
N HIS A 212 -0.70 -14.58 41.21
CA HIS A 212 -1.00 -15.72 42.06
C HIS A 212 -0.09 -15.84 43.29
N ASN A 213 0.67 -14.79 43.65
CA ASN A 213 1.67 -14.80 44.70
C ASN A 213 2.67 -15.98 44.60
N ALA A 214 2.88 -16.46 43.38
CA ALA A 214 3.91 -17.47 43.08
C ALA A 214 5.26 -16.79 42.89
N ASP A 215 6.34 -17.50 43.15
CA ASP A 215 7.68 -16.99 42.87
C ASP A 215 7.82 -16.80 41.31
N ALA A 216 7.76 -15.54 40.92
CA ALA A 216 7.78 -15.16 39.50
C ALA A 216 9.15 -15.47 38.88
N THR A 217 10.22 -15.49 39.65
CA THR A 217 11.57 -15.80 39.16
C THR A 217 11.78 -17.31 38.96
N ALA A 218 11.02 -18.14 39.68
CA ALA A 218 10.94 -19.58 39.46
C ALA A 218 9.94 -19.98 38.37
N SER A 219 9.28 -19.03 37.75
CA SER A 219 8.33 -19.25 36.67
C SER A 219 9.03 -19.55 35.33
N PHE A 220 8.21 -19.77 34.28
CA PHE A 220 8.71 -19.94 32.92
C PHE A 220 9.30 -18.66 32.29
N SER A 221 9.15 -17.49 32.93
CA SER A 221 9.57 -16.22 32.37
C SER A 221 11.05 -16.13 31.99
N PRO A 222 12.03 -16.55 32.85
CA PRO A 222 13.44 -16.50 32.48
C PRO A 222 13.80 -17.36 31.27
N VAL A 223 13.07 -18.49 31.07
CA VAL A 223 13.26 -19.37 29.90
C VAL A 223 12.84 -18.64 28.64
N ALA A 224 11.69 -17.96 28.66
CA ALA A 224 11.16 -17.24 27.53
C ALA A 224 12.06 -16.03 27.14
N PHE A 225 12.51 -15.25 28.12
CA PHE A 225 13.45 -14.13 27.90
C PHE A 225 14.78 -14.59 27.32
N THR A 226 15.38 -15.64 27.91
CA THR A 226 16.63 -16.23 27.40
C THR A 226 16.47 -16.72 25.96
N ALA A 227 15.38 -17.41 25.63
CA ALA A 227 15.09 -17.86 24.28
C ALA A 227 14.93 -16.65 23.32
N GLY A 228 14.26 -15.59 23.75
CA GLY A 228 14.11 -14.34 23.01
C GLY A 228 15.46 -13.71 22.66
N GLY A 229 16.35 -13.57 23.63
CA GLY A 229 17.70 -13.04 23.42
C GLY A 229 18.51 -13.86 22.40
N TRP A 230 18.49 -15.21 22.50
CA TRP A 230 19.15 -16.06 21.52
C TRP A 230 18.53 -15.97 20.12
N LEU A 231 17.22 -15.88 20.00
CA LEU A 231 16.55 -15.68 18.71
C LEU A 231 16.94 -14.33 18.07
N TRP A 232 17.12 -13.27 18.86
CA TRP A 232 17.67 -12.01 18.40
C TRP A 232 19.11 -12.14 17.91
N ALA A 233 19.96 -12.86 18.64
CA ALA A 233 21.34 -13.13 18.22
C ALA A 233 21.37 -13.89 16.87
N LEU A 234 20.47 -14.88 16.70
CA LEU A 234 20.31 -15.61 15.44
C LEU A 234 19.80 -14.73 14.33
N ALA A 235 18.86 -13.81 14.59
CA ALA A 235 18.37 -12.84 13.63
C ALA A 235 19.52 -11.96 13.11
N ALA A 236 20.34 -11.42 14.01
CA ALA A 236 21.52 -10.63 13.66
C ALA A 236 22.54 -11.44 12.85
N ALA A 237 22.82 -12.69 13.25
CA ALA A 237 23.74 -13.58 12.56
C ALA A 237 23.23 -13.99 11.16
N SER A 238 21.92 -14.24 11.00
CA SER A 238 21.27 -14.50 9.73
C SER A 238 21.43 -13.31 8.78
N ARG A 239 21.19 -12.10 9.27
CA ARG A 239 21.35 -10.89 8.49
C ARG A 239 22.80 -10.61 8.07
N ALA A 240 23.76 -10.86 8.97
CA ALA A 240 25.18 -10.72 8.68
C ALA A 240 25.67 -11.67 7.57
N GLY A 241 25.07 -12.86 7.47
CA GLY A 241 25.36 -13.86 6.45
C GLY A 241 24.76 -13.56 5.06
N GLU A 242 23.74 -12.71 4.99
CA GLU A 242 23.16 -12.22 3.74
C GLU A 242 24.07 -11.17 3.09
N ALA A 243 25.27 -11.59 2.63
CA ALA A 243 26.24 -10.69 2.04
C ALA A 243 25.65 -9.90 0.87
N ARG A 244 25.62 -8.56 0.98
CA ARG A 244 25.45 -7.56 -0.08
C ARG A 244 24.17 -7.59 -0.92
N ARG A 245 23.16 -8.39 -0.65
CA ARG A 245 21.87 -8.21 -1.31
C ARG A 245 21.21 -6.96 -0.73
N ALA A 246 20.73 -6.10 -1.66
CA ALA A 246 20.00 -4.88 -1.28
C ALA A 246 18.95 -5.24 -0.23
N TRP A 247 18.96 -4.52 0.88
CA TRP A 247 18.05 -4.75 2.00
C TRP A 247 16.64 -4.47 1.54
N PHE A 248 15.97 -5.37 0.90
CA PHE A 248 14.71 -5.23 0.18
C PHE A 248 14.87 -4.59 -1.22
N ALA A 249 15.00 -5.41 -2.23
CA ALA A 249 14.65 -5.01 -3.58
C ALA A 249 13.16 -4.64 -3.60
N PRO A 250 12.77 -3.50 -4.18
CA PRO A 250 11.37 -3.15 -4.34
C PRO A 250 10.73 -4.21 -5.24
N GLN A 251 9.97 -5.12 -4.65
CA GLN A 251 9.18 -6.06 -5.42
C GLN A 251 7.84 -5.40 -5.75
N GLN A 252 7.57 -5.31 -7.04
CA GLN A 252 6.36 -4.74 -7.66
C GLN A 252 5.08 -5.56 -7.42
N SER A 253 5.07 -6.57 -6.56
CA SER A 253 3.85 -7.29 -6.24
C SER A 253 3.02 -6.50 -5.23
N SER A 254 1.89 -5.97 -5.68
CA SER A 254 0.88 -5.40 -4.78
C SER A 254 0.42 -6.47 -3.78
N PRO A 255 0.36 -6.17 -2.47
CA PRO A 255 -0.16 -7.11 -1.49
C PRO A 255 -1.61 -7.46 -1.84
N PRO A 256 -2.04 -8.71 -1.60
CA PRO A 256 -3.40 -9.13 -1.89
C PRO A 256 -4.41 -8.26 -1.14
N VAL A 257 -5.55 -8.00 -1.77
CA VAL A 257 -6.59 -7.07 -1.27
C VAL A 257 -7.02 -7.40 0.16
N TRP A 258 -7.13 -8.69 0.50
CA TRP A 258 -7.49 -9.15 1.85
C TRP A 258 -6.50 -8.74 2.95
N SER A 259 -5.19 -8.62 2.65
CA SER A 259 -4.20 -8.17 3.64
C SER A 259 -4.38 -6.69 4.02
N ARG A 260 -5.10 -5.92 3.20
CA ARG A 260 -5.47 -4.53 3.48
C ARG A 260 -6.74 -4.44 4.31
N ALA A 261 -7.59 -5.47 4.25
CA ALA A 261 -8.84 -5.53 4.99
C ALA A 261 -8.67 -6.06 6.42
N ILE A 262 -7.60 -6.82 6.73
CA ILE A 262 -7.38 -7.42 8.05
C ILE A 262 -7.47 -6.41 9.19
N PRO A 263 -6.77 -5.26 9.19
CA PRO A 263 -6.87 -4.30 10.29
C PRO A 263 -8.28 -3.74 10.46
N PHE A 264 -9.00 -3.58 9.33
CA PHE A 264 -10.38 -3.10 9.34
C PHE A 264 -11.36 -4.14 9.89
N VAL A 265 -11.27 -5.39 9.43
CA VAL A 265 -12.14 -6.49 9.90
C VAL A 265 -11.90 -6.74 11.39
N LEU A 266 -10.64 -6.78 11.83
CA LEU A 266 -10.31 -6.92 13.24
C LEU A 266 -10.82 -5.72 14.05
N GLY A 267 -10.63 -4.50 13.57
CA GLY A 267 -11.16 -3.30 14.21
C GLY A 267 -12.67 -3.36 14.37
N CYS A 268 -13.42 -3.62 13.31
CA CYS A 268 -14.90 -3.70 13.37
C CYS A 268 -15.39 -4.84 14.28
N ALA A 269 -14.76 -6.00 14.23
CA ALA A 269 -15.14 -7.16 15.04
C ALA A 269 -14.90 -6.92 16.54
N MET A 270 -13.85 -6.15 16.87
CA MET A 270 -13.44 -5.90 18.26
C MET A 270 -14.15 -4.71 18.90
N PHE A 271 -14.40 -3.65 18.11
CA PHE A 271 -14.96 -2.41 18.66
C PHE A 271 -16.49 -2.43 18.82
N GLY A 272 -17.20 -3.22 17.99
CA GLY A 272 -18.66 -3.26 18.00
C GLY A 272 -19.30 -3.66 19.34
N PRO A 273 -18.84 -4.74 20.00
CA PRO A 273 -19.44 -5.21 21.25
C PRO A 273 -19.12 -4.40 22.52
N LEU A 274 -18.18 -3.43 22.45
CA LEU A 274 -17.53 -2.81 23.61
C LEU A 274 -18.10 -1.48 24.04
N ILE A 275 -18.94 -0.88 23.22
CA ILE A 275 -19.45 0.49 23.42
C ILE A 275 -20.25 0.70 24.73
N PRO A 276 -20.89 -0.29 25.37
CA PRO A 276 -21.74 -0.04 26.54
C PRO A 276 -21.09 -0.20 27.92
N ALA A 277 -19.90 -0.77 28.06
CA ALA A 277 -19.46 -1.27 29.37
C ALA A 277 -18.54 -0.34 30.18
N ASP A 278 -17.71 0.49 29.52
CA ASP A 278 -16.76 1.42 30.18
C ASP A 278 -16.58 2.66 29.30
N PRO A 279 -16.73 3.90 29.82
CA PRO A 279 -16.60 5.11 29.01
C PRO A 279 -15.21 5.32 28.39
N VAL A 280 -14.15 4.85 29.03
CA VAL A 280 -12.77 4.92 28.47
C VAL A 280 -12.62 3.93 27.33
N VAL A 281 -13.07 2.69 27.52
CA VAL A 281 -13.08 1.65 26.48
C VAL A 281 -13.96 2.09 25.32
N GLY A 282 -15.13 2.67 25.59
CA GLY A 282 -16.02 3.23 24.57
C GLY A 282 -15.38 4.35 23.75
N LEU A 283 -14.65 5.27 24.38
CA LEU A 283 -13.94 6.36 23.68
C LEU A 283 -12.84 5.82 22.75
N VAL A 284 -12.03 4.88 23.25
CA VAL A 284 -10.96 4.26 22.46
C VAL A 284 -11.53 3.42 21.31
N ALA A 285 -12.65 2.72 21.53
CA ALA A 285 -13.37 1.99 20.51
C ALA A 285 -13.90 2.92 19.39
N MET A 286 -14.50 4.06 19.77
CA MET A 286 -14.96 5.06 18.79
C MET A 286 -13.79 5.66 17.99
N ALA A 287 -12.68 5.99 18.66
CA ALA A 287 -11.48 6.47 17.97
C ALA A 287 -10.91 5.43 16.97
N GLY A 288 -10.89 4.16 17.36
CA GLY A 288 -10.49 3.05 16.49
C GLY A 288 -11.44 2.88 15.30
N ALA A 289 -12.75 2.95 15.51
CA ALA A 289 -13.75 2.90 14.45
C ALA A 289 -13.62 4.07 13.47
N ALA A 290 -13.45 5.30 13.96
CA ALA A 290 -13.23 6.48 13.15
C ALA A 290 -11.96 6.37 12.30
N LEU A 291 -10.86 5.86 12.87
CA LEU A 291 -9.61 5.61 12.17
C LEU A 291 -9.77 4.52 11.08
N ALA A 292 -10.53 3.47 11.36
CA ALA A 292 -10.84 2.40 10.40
C ALA A 292 -11.65 2.94 9.21
N ILE A 293 -12.65 3.78 9.47
CA ILE A 293 -13.45 4.44 8.42
C ILE A 293 -12.56 5.35 7.57
N ALA A 294 -11.76 6.22 8.21
CA ALA A 294 -10.83 7.10 7.50
C ALA A 294 -9.86 6.29 6.62
N ARG A 295 -9.41 5.14 7.08
CA ARG A 295 -8.54 4.24 6.33
C ARG A 295 -9.22 3.62 5.10
N VAL A 296 -10.47 3.23 5.22
CA VAL A 296 -11.27 2.70 4.08
C VAL A 296 -11.48 3.79 3.03
N VAL A 297 -11.95 4.96 3.44
CA VAL A 297 -12.16 6.11 2.54
C VAL A 297 -10.88 6.46 1.78
N HIS A 298 -9.75 6.55 2.49
CA HIS A 298 -8.46 6.82 1.86
C HIS A 298 -8.02 5.73 0.88
N THR A 299 -8.31 4.45 1.19
CA THR A 299 -7.97 3.33 0.29
C THR A 299 -8.82 3.36 -0.97
N LEU A 300 -10.10 3.68 -0.85
CA LEU A 300 -11.01 3.81 -2.00
C LEU A 300 -10.55 4.95 -2.92
N ALA A 301 -10.27 6.13 -2.36
CA ALA A 301 -9.78 7.28 -3.13
C ALA A 301 -8.50 6.97 -3.93
N ILE A 302 -7.53 6.27 -3.31
CA ILE A 302 -6.31 5.88 -4.03
C ILE A 302 -6.59 4.82 -5.11
N ASN A 303 -7.50 3.88 -4.84
CA ASN A 303 -7.85 2.89 -5.85
C ASN A 303 -8.52 3.53 -7.07
N GLU A 304 -9.38 4.52 -6.88
CA GLU A 304 -9.95 5.31 -7.97
C GLU A 304 -8.86 6.01 -8.78
N GLN A 305 -7.94 6.72 -8.14
CA GLN A 305 -6.82 7.37 -8.82
C GLN A 305 -5.95 6.37 -9.61
N LEU A 306 -5.64 5.21 -9.04
CA LEU A 306 -4.84 4.18 -9.72
C LEU A 306 -5.59 3.55 -10.91
N LEU A 307 -6.92 3.43 -10.83
CA LEU A 307 -7.75 2.97 -11.94
C LEU A 307 -7.80 4.01 -13.07
N GLU A 308 -7.91 5.29 -12.73
CA GLU A 308 -7.85 6.39 -13.71
C GLU A 308 -6.48 6.46 -14.39
N GLU A 309 -5.39 6.40 -13.62
CA GLU A 309 -4.03 6.33 -14.18
C GLU A 309 -3.84 5.11 -15.10
N ARG A 310 -4.29 3.94 -14.66
CA ARG A 310 -4.22 2.72 -15.47
C ARG A 310 -5.01 2.84 -16.76
N ASN A 311 -6.22 3.38 -16.69
CA ASN A 311 -7.07 3.60 -17.87
C ASN A 311 -6.45 4.63 -18.81
N SER A 312 -5.83 5.69 -18.28
CA SER A 312 -5.10 6.67 -19.08
C SER A 312 -3.86 6.07 -19.79
N LEU A 313 -3.20 5.09 -19.16
CA LEU A 313 -2.06 4.38 -19.77
C LEU A 313 -2.48 3.40 -20.87
N LEU A 314 -3.69 2.85 -20.81
CA LEU A 314 -4.22 1.95 -21.83
C LEU A 314 -4.63 2.67 -23.12
N GLY A 315 -4.66 4.01 -23.13
CA GLY A 315 -5.02 4.80 -24.31
C GLY A 315 -6.45 4.61 -24.77
N VAL A 316 -7.34 4.15 -23.89
CA VAL A 316 -8.75 3.84 -24.20
C VAL A 316 -9.67 4.72 -23.35
N ASP A 317 -10.75 5.22 -23.93
CA ASP A 317 -11.82 5.93 -23.24
C ASP A 317 -12.64 4.96 -22.38
N PRO A 318 -12.78 5.20 -21.07
CA PRO A 318 -13.38 4.22 -20.15
C PRO A 318 -14.90 4.03 -20.36
N LEU A 319 -15.60 5.03 -20.93
CA LEU A 319 -17.02 4.94 -21.17
C LEU A 319 -17.31 4.14 -22.45
N THR A 320 -16.67 4.51 -23.55
CA THR A 320 -17.05 4.02 -24.88
C THR A 320 -16.16 2.90 -25.41
N GLY A 321 -14.98 2.69 -24.80
CA GLY A 321 -13.96 1.76 -25.29
C GLY A 321 -13.26 2.21 -26.58
N ALA A 322 -13.55 3.40 -27.12
CA ALA A 322 -12.77 4.01 -28.20
C ALA A 322 -11.37 4.40 -27.70
N HIS A 323 -10.43 4.66 -28.60
CA HIS A 323 -9.14 5.20 -28.17
C HIS A 323 -9.30 6.61 -27.58
N SER A 324 -8.45 6.96 -26.58
CA SER A 324 -8.51 8.24 -25.89
C SER A 324 -7.89 9.37 -26.72
N ARG A 325 -8.14 10.63 -26.32
CA ARG A 325 -7.49 11.81 -26.89
C ARG A 325 -5.97 11.75 -26.85
N ARG A 326 -5.40 11.20 -25.78
CA ARG A 326 -3.94 11.04 -25.65
C ARG A 326 -3.39 10.07 -26.68
N PHE A 327 -4.07 8.95 -26.88
CA PHE A 327 -3.73 7.97 -27.91
C PHE A 327 -3.81 8.58 -29.30
N PHE A 328 -4.89 9.33 -29.58
CA PHE A 328 -5.06 10.05 -30.85
C PHE A 328 -3.87 10.93 -31.19
N THR A 329 -3.40 11.76 -30.26
CA THR A 329 -2.28 12.68 -30.51
C THR A 329 -0.99 11.93 -30.85
N THR A 330 -0.72 10.83 -30.14
CA THR A 330 0.48 10.01 -30.38
C THR A 330 0.41 9.26 -31.71
N GLU A 331 -0.74 8.64 -32.00
CA GLU A 331 -0.91 7.80 -33.17
C GLU A 331 -1.03 8.62 -34.47
N LEU A 332 -1.61 9.82 -34.42
CA LEU A 332 -1.62 10.72 -35.57
C LEU A 332 -0.20 11.10 -36.02
N ASP A 333 0.66 11.44 -35.04
CA ASP A 333 2.07 11.73 -35.32
C ASP A 333 2.80 10.52 -35.93
N VAL A 334 2.57 9.33 -35.38
CA VAL A 334 3.13 8.07 -35.93
C VAL A 334 2.62 7.79 -37.35
N ALA A 335 1.31 7.98 -37.60
CA ALA A 335 0.72 7.75 -38.89
C ALA A 335 1.26 8.73 -39.95
N LEU A 336 1.43 10.00 -39.60
CA LEU A 336 2.00 11.02 -40.49
C LEU A 336 3.47 10.75 -40.82
N ARG A 337 4.30 10.41 -39.83
CA ARG A 337 5.71 10.01 -40.08
C ARG A 337 5.81 8.75 -40.95
N ARG A 338 4.87 7.83 -40.84
CA ARG A 338 4.82 6.65 -41.70
C ARG A 338 4.43 7.06 -43.14
N SER A 339 3.44 7.94 -43.28
CA SER A 339 3.02 8.54 -44.54
C SER A 339 4.18 9.23 -45.26
N GLU A 340 4.95 10.06 -44.58
CA GLU A 340 6.13 10.73 -45.16
C GLU A 340 7.19 9.74 -45.69
N ARG A 341 7.37 8.60 -45.02
CA ARG A 341 8.35 7.59 -45.44
C ARG A 341 7.86 6.70 -46.56
N SER A 342 6.56 6.33 -46.55
CA SER A 342 6.01 5.41 -47.58
C SER A 342 5.45 6.12 -48.80
N GLY A 343 5.14 7.42 -48.68
CA GLY A 343 4.40 8.17 -49.72
C GLY A 343 2.87 7.92 -49.70
N ASP A 344 2.40 7.04 -48.81
CA ASP A 344 0.97 6.75 -48.68
C ASP A 344 0.19 7.91 -47.99
N PRO A 345 -0.99 8.26 -48.46
CA PRO A 345 -1.78 9.31 -47.83
C PRO A 345 -2.35 8.87 -46.47
N VAL A 346 -2.57 9.83 -45.57
CA VAL A 346 -3.28 9.64 -44.31
C VAL A 346 -4.39 10.66 -44.20
N SER A 347 -5.61 10.21 -43.96
CA SER A 347 -6.76 11.10 -43.73
C SER A 347 -7.13 11.14 -42.24
N LEU A 348 -7.38 12.34 -41.77
CA LEU A 348 -8.02 12.63 -40.50
C LEU A 348 -9.45 13.00 -40.70
N ILE A 349 -10.37 12.32 -40.03
CA ILE A 349 -11.81 12.57 -40.06
C ILE A 349 -12.23 12.95 -38.63
N VAL A 350 -12.62 14.20 -38.40
CA VAL A 350 -13.11 14.67 -37.11
C VAL A 350 -14.63 14.82 -37.21
N PHE A 351 -15.37 14.35 -36.21
CA PHE A 351 -16.82 14.49 -36.20
C PHE A 351 -17.34 14.77 -34.80
N ASP A 352 -18.51 15.43 -34.79
CA ASP A 352 -19.19 15.87 -33.57
C ASP A 352 -20.67 15.47 -33.69
N LEU A 353 -21.29 15.03 -32.60
CA LEU A 353 -22.66 14.59 -32.56
C LEU A 353 -23.62 15.76 -32.46
N ASP A 354 -24.29 16.04 -33.55
CA ASP A 354 -25.31 17.11 -33.61
C ASP A 354 -26.45 16.82 -32.64
N ARG A 355 -26.86 17.83 -31.86
CA ARG A 355 -27.99 17.73 -30.93
C ARG A 355 -27.83 16.68 -29.82
N PHE A 356 -26.60 16.32 -29.44
CA PHE A 356 -26.37 15.37 -28.33
C PHE A 356 -26.79 15.96 -26.99
N LYS A 357 -26.50 17.25 -26.72
CA LYS A 357 -26.88 17.93 -25.49
C LYS A 357 -28.38 17.83 -25.18
N PRO A 358 -29.33 18.13 -26.11
CA PRO A 358 -30.75 17.89 -25.88
C PRO A 358 -31.13 16.49 -25.44
N VAL A 359 -30.39 15.45 -25.85
CA VAL A 359 -30.62 14.07 -25.38
C VAL A 359 -30.33 13.97 -23.90
N ASN A 360 -29.16 14.49 -23.45
CA ASN A 360 -28.83 14.53 -22.05
C ASN A 360 -29.83 15.33 -21.20
N ASP A 361 -30.27 16.48 -21.72
CA ASP A 361 -31.20 17.36 -21.03
C ASP A 361 -32.62 16.73 -20.93
N THR A 362 -33.02 15.90 -21.89
CA THR A 362 -34.36 15.29 -21.95
C THR A 362 -34.42 13.91 -21.29
N TYR A 363 -33.43 13.06 -21.54
CA TYR A 363 -33.43 11.64 -21.14
C TYR A 363 -32.43 11.32 -20.03
N GLY A 364 -31.63 12.33 -19.58
CA GLY A 364 -30.61 12.17 -18.56
C GLY A 364 -29.26 11.67 -19.08
N HIS A 365 -28.20 11.88 -18.32
CA HIS A 365 -26.83 11.51 -18.71
C HIS A 365 -26.65 10.02 -18.97
N ALA A 366 -27.37 9.15 -18.24
CA ALA A 366 -27.29 7.70 -18.45
C ALA A 366 -27.73 7.28 -19.85
N ALA A 367 -28.79 7.89 -20.39
CA ALA A 367 -29.26 7.64 -21.76
C ALA A 367 -28.26 8.18 -22.79
N GLY A 368 -27.64 9.33 -22.52
CA GLY A 368 -26.57 9.88 -23.35
C GLY A 368 -25.34 8.99 -23.39
N ASP A 369 -24.92 8.44 -22.25
CA ASP A 369 -23.80 7.52 -22.15
C ASP A 369 -24.04 6.21 -22.91
N GLU A 370 -25.25 5.66 -22.82
CA GLU A 370 -25.66 4.49 -23.59
C GLU A 370 -25.67 4.76 -25.09
N LEU A 371 -26.12 5.95 -25.49
CA LEU A 371 -26.09 6.39 -26.88
C LEU A 371 -24.68 6.50 -27.43
N LEU A 372 -23.74 7.07 -26.65
CA LEU A 372 -22.33 7.16 -27.01
C LEU A 372 -21.71 5.77 -27.22
N CYS A 373 -21.96 4.82 -26.30
CA CYS A 373 -21.52 3.44 -26.43
C CYS A 373 -22.08 2.74 -27.69
N THR A 374 -23.35 2.94 -27.95
CA THR A 374 -24.02 2.37 -29.12
C THR A 374 -23.46 2.97 -30.42
N ILE A 375 -23.26 4.29 -30.47
CA ILE A 375 -22.63 4.98 -31.60
C ILE A 375 -21.22 4.42 -31.86
N VAL A 376 -20.37 4.34 -30.85
CA VAL A 376 -19.00 3.82 -30.99
C VAL A 376 -19.00 2.38 -31.51
N THR A 377 -19.91 1.55 -31.03
CA THR A 377 -20.05 0.16 -31.51
C THR A 377 -20.43 0.12 -33.00
N ARG A 378 -21.40 0.92 -33.43
CA ARG A 378 -21.86 0.99 -34.83
C ARG A 378 -20.79 1.63 -35.75
N VAL A 379 -20.14 2.68 -35.29
CA VAL A 379 -19.07 3.35 -36.04
C VAL A 379 -17.89 2.38 -36.21
N ARG A 380 -17.47 1.67 -35.17
CA ARG A 380 -16.38 0.68 -35.26
C ARG A 380 -16.69 -0.44 -36.25
N ALA A 381 -17.93 -0.89 -36.31
CA ALA A 381 -18.37 -1.88 -37.30
C ALA A 381 -18.36 -1.36 -38.75
N ALA A 382 -18.45 -0.03 -38.95
CA ALA A 382 -18.39 0.61 -40.27
C ALA A 382 -16.96 0.93 -40.73
N LEU A 383 -15.95 0.82 -39.83
CA LEU A 383 -14.54 1.05 -40.10
C LEU A 383 -13.83 -0.25 -40.53
N ARG A 384 -12.77 -0.12 -41.30
CA ARG A 384 -11.87 -1.24 -41.61
C ARG A 384 -10.84 -1.47 -40.48
N ALA A 385 -10.20 -2.62 -40.44
CA ALA A 385 -9.27 -3.03 -39.40
C ALA A 385 -8.06 -2.06 -39.20
N GLY A 386 -7.71 -1.28 -40.22
CA GLY A 386 -6.61 -0.31 -40.12
C GLY A 386 -7.05 1.10 -39.69
N ASP A 387 -8.33 1.39 -39.62
CA ASP A 387 -8.86 2.70 -39.20
C ASP A 387 -8.94 2.76 -37.68
N ILE A 388 -8.54 3.90 -37.09
CA ILE A 388 -8.40 4.08 -35.66
C ILE A 388 -9.44 5.10 -35.17
N LEU A 389 -10.42 4.62 -34.38
CA LEU A 389 -11.47 5.46 -33.80
C LEU A 389 -11.04 5.95 -32.41
N CYS A 390 -11.07 7.27 -32.23
CA CYS A 390 -10.73 7.94 -30.97
C CYS A 390 -11.89 8.82 -30.50
N ARG A 391 -12.09 8.91 -29.18
CA ARG A 391 -12.94 9.90 -28.55
C ARG A 391 -12.09 11.04 -28.01
N LEU A 392 -12.35 12.28 -28.46
CA LEU A 392 -11.58 13.46 -28.07
C LEU A 392 -12.11 14.09 -26.78
N GLY A 393 -13.39 13.91 -26.48
CA GLY A 393 -14.07 14.38 -25.28
C GLY A 393 -15.54 14.68 -25.55
N GLY A 394 -16.40 14.52 -24.56
CA GLY A 394 -17.82 14.78 -24.72
C GLY A 394 -18.45 14.00 -25.90
N ASP A 395 -18.93 14.72 -26.89
CA ASP A 395 -19.54 14.28 -28.13
C ASP A 395 -18.60 14.39 -29.35
N GLU A 396 -17.32 14.69 -29.17
CA GLU A 396 -16.30 14.82 -30.20
C GLU A 396 -15.50 13.54 -30.41
N PHE A 397 -15.33 13.15 -31.67
CA PHE A 397 -14.60 11.95 -32.08
C PHE A 397 -13.66 12.23 -33.25
N ALA A 398 -12.66 11.38 -33.42
CA ALA A 398 -11.78 11.39 -34.58
C ALA A 398 -11.53 9.97 -35.09
N VAL A 399 -11.31 9.87 -36.39
CA VAL A 399 -10.81 8.66 -37.05
C VAL A 399 -9.54 8.98 -37.84
N ILE A 400 -8.47 8.25 -37.50
CA ILE A 400 -7.26 8.24 -38.33
C ILE A 400 -7.44 7.12 -39.37
N ALA A 401 -7.39 7.45 -40.65
CA ALA A 401 -7.51 6.51 -41.74
C ALA A 401 -6.22 6.46 -42.56
N PRO A 402 -5.28 5.54 -42.24
CA PRO A 402 -4.05 5.35 -43.00
C PRO A 402 -4.36 4.90 -44.41
N GLN A 403 -3.54 5.27 -45.40
CA GLN A 403 -3.70 4.90 -46.83
C GLN A 403 -5.05 5.30 -47.43
N ALA A 404 -5.66 6.36 -46.90
CA ALA A 404 -6.90 6.90 -47.43
C ALA A 404 -6.65 8.26 -48.06
N GLN A 405 -6.90 8.38 -49.35
CA GLN A 405 -7.01 9.66 -50.07
C GLN A 405 -8.34 10.35 -49.75
N VAL A 406 -8.50 11.58 -50.19
CA VAL A 406 -9.71 12.40 -49.94
C VAL A 406 -11.00 11.68 -50.26
N ASP A 407 -11.11 11.00 -51.41
CA ASP A 407 -12.31 10.27 -51.82
C ASP A 407 -12.56 9.05 -50.92
N GLY A 408 -11.51 8.31 -50.55
CA GLY A 408 -11.61 7.21 -49.62
C GLY A 408 -12.06 7.67 -48.20
N ALA A 409 -11.51 8.77 -47.72
CA ALA A 409 -11.92 9.36 -46.47
C ALA A 409 -13.37 9.85 -46.48
N ARG A 410 -13.83 10.41 -47.63
CA ARG A 410 -15.23 10.82 -47.83
C ARG A 410 -16.20 9.63 -47.77
N LEU A 411 -15.79 8.48 -48.34
CA LEU A 411 -16.59 7.25 -48.26
C LEU A 411 -16.66 6.75 -46.78
N VAL A 412 -15.54 6.74 -46.05
CA VAL A 412 -15.52 6.40 -44.63
C VAL A 412 -16.43 7.35 -43.86
N ALA A 413 -16.31 8.66 -44.03
CA ALA A 413 -17.13 9.66 -43.38
C ALA A 413 -18.64 9.48 -43.67
N SER A 414 -18.99 9.10 -44.91
CA SER A 414 -20.40 8.80 -45.28
C SER A 414 -20.95 7.60 -44.51
N ARG A 415 -20.14 6.55 -44.32
CA ARG A 415 -20.52 5.37 -43.50
C ARG A 415 -20.64 5.72 -42.03
N LEU A 416 -19.75 6.54 -41.51
CA LEU A 416 -19.80 7.03 -40.13
C LEU A 416 -21.07 7.82 -39.86
N ARG A 417 -21.40 8.78 -40.73
CA ARG A 417 -22.61 9.59 -40.61
C ARG A 417 -23.87 8.72 -40.57
N GLU A 418 -23.95 7.72 -41.45
CA GLU A 418 -25.07 6.81 -41.47
C GLU A 418 -25.09 5.88 -40.25
N ALA A 419 -23.94 5.43 -39.76
CA ALA A 419 -23.83 4.61 -38.53
C ALA A 419 -24.33 5.37 -37.31
N VAL A 420 -23.95 6.65 -37.17
CA VAL A 420 -24.43 7.53 -36.09
C VAL A 420 -25.95 7.69 -36.16
N ARG A 421 -26.49 8.01 -37.33
CA ARG A 421 -27.93 8.18 -37.54
C ARG A 421 -28.70 6.92 -37.14
N ARG A 422 -28.26 5.73 -37.61
CA ARG A 422 -28.91 4.45 -37.29
C ARG A 422 -28.84 4.13 -35.81
N ALA A 423 -27.68 4.35 -35.15
CA ALA A 423 -27.53 4.14 -33.71
C ALA A 423 -28.50 5.02 -32.91
N SER A 424 -28.66 6.27 -33.33
CA SER A 424 -29.59 7.22 -32.73
C SER A 424 -31.04 6.81 -32.89
N ASP A 425 -31.46 6.45 -34.14
CA ASP A 425 -32.80 6.04 -34.44
C ASP A 425 -33.21 4.73 -33.74
N GLU A 426 -32.23 3.81 -33.54
CA GLU A 426 -32.43 2.52 -32.86
C GLU A 426 -32.64 2.68 -31.36
N LEU A 427 -31.84 3.50 -30.70
CA LEU A 427 -31.86 3.63 -29.25
C LEU A 427 -32.86 4.68 -28.74
N ILE A 428 -32.95 5.83 -29.44
CA ILE A 428 -33.82 6.94 -29.07
C ILE A 428 -34.49 7.46 -30.33
N PRO A 429 -35.55 6.78 -30.80
CA PRO A 429 -36.30 7.18 -32.03
C PRO A 429 -36.75 8.63 -31.93
N GLY A 430 -36.49 9.42 -32.95
CA GLY A 430 -36.91 10.82 -33.04
C GLY A 430 -35.97 11.80 -32.28
N SER A 431 -34.88 11.36 -31.67
CA SER A 431 -33.90 12.26 -31.02
C SER A 431 -33.24 13.24 -32.00
N GLY A 432 -33.11 12.84 -33.26
CA GLY A 432 -32.51 13.64 -34.31
C GLY A 432 -31.02 13.85 -34.18
N VAL A 433 -30.31 12.98 -33.42
CA VAL A 433 -28.87 13.01 -33.33
C VAL A 433 -28.26 12.54 -34.65
N THR A 434 -27.37 13.37 -35.19
CA THR A 434 -26.64 13.12 -36.44
C THR A 434 -25.17 13.47 -36.23
N ALA A 435 -24.34 13.43 -37.25
CA ALA A 435 -22.95 13.82 -37.17
C ALA A 435 -22.60 14.88 -38.23
N SER A 436 -21.95 15.94 -37.76
CA SER A 436 -21.23 16.88 -38.64
C SER A 436 -19.77 16.39 -38.72
N ILE A 437 -19.19 16.38 -39.92
CA ILE A 437 -17.90 15.75 -40.20
C ILE A 437 -16.99 16.67 -40.99
N GLY A 438 -15.74 16.81 -40.52
CA GLY A 438 -14.63 17.49 -41.21
C GLY A 438 -13.55 16.51 -41.61
N ILE A 439 -12.97 16.63 -42.78
CA ILE A 439 -11.91 15.78 -43.32
C ILE A 439 -10.70 16.60 -43.70
N ALA A 440 -9.53 16.15 -43.30
CA ALA A 440 -8.24 16.64 -43.83
C ALA A 440 -7.34 15.47 -44.19
N THR A 441 -6.55 15.57 -45.26
CA THR A 441 -5.70 14.49 -45.78
C THR A 441 -4.27 15.00 -45.96
N ALA A 442 -3.32 14.27 -45.45
CA ALA A 442 -1.89 14.46 -45.74
C ALA A 442 -1.50 13.70 -47.02
N PRO A 443 -0.66 14.27 -47.90
CA PRO A 443 0.03 15.57 -47.71
C PRO A 443 -0.80 16.78 -48.19
N THR A 444 -1.97 16.61 -48.80
CA THR A 444 -2.75 17.66 -49.45
C THR A 444 -3.09 18.87 -48.56
N HIS A 445 -3.37 18.64 -47.30
CA HIS A 445 -3.73 19.67 -46.31
C HIS A 445 -2.59 19.91 -45.25
N GLY A 446 -1.38 19.38 -45.54
CA GLY A 446 -0.20 19.47 -44.68
C GLY A 446 0.21 18.12 -44.11
N THR A 447 1.48 18.07 -43.62
CA THR A 447 2.10 16.87 -43.01
C THR A 447 2.32 17.03 -41.52
N ASP A 448 2.18 18.25 -40.99
CA ASP A 448 2.26 18.55 -39.56
C ASP A 448 0.92 18.20 -38.87
N PRO A 449 0.96 17.45 -37.73
CA PRO A 449 -0.27 17.08 -37.00
C PRO A 449 -1.19 18.25 -36.63
N ILE A 450 -0.58 19.39 -36.20
CA ILE A 450 -1.35 20.57 -35.76
C ILE A 450 -2.03 21.23 -36.94
N VAL A 451 -1.35 21.29 -38.09
CA VAL A 451 -1.90 21.83 -39.34
C VAL A 451 -3.05 20.97 -39.83
N LEU A 452 -2.86 19.64 -39.82
CA LEU A 452 -3.88 18.71 -40.30
C LEU A 452 -5.14 18.74 -39.42
N ILE A 453 -4.99 18.76 -38.10
CA ILE A 453 -6.11 18.91 -37.14
C ILE A 453 -6.85 20.21 -37.42
N ARG A 454 -6.15 21.33 -37.58
CA ARG A 454 -6.77 22.64 -37.82
C ARG A 454 -7.60 22.65 -39.11
N HIS A 455 -7.14 22.01 -40.20
CA HIS A 455 -7.91 21.88 -41.42
C HIS A 455 -9.14 20.99 -41.25
N ALA A 456 -9.06 19.90 -40.50
CA ALA A 456 -10.19 19.05 -40.21
C ALA A 456 -11.22 19.76 -39.33
N ASP A 457 -10.79 20.50 -38.29
CA ASP A 457 -11.69 21.28 -37.44
C ASP A 457 -12.36 22.44 -38.16
N ALA A 458 -11.66 23.14 -39.06
CA ALA A 458 -12.24 24.19 -39.89
C ALA A 458 -13.34 23.61 -40.80
N ALA A 459 -13.09 22.43 -41.39
CA ALA A 459 -14.09 21.74 -42.20
C ALA A 459 -15.29 21.26 -41.36
N LEU A 460 -15.07 20.77 -40.14
CA LEU A 460 -16.12 20.42 -39.17
C LEU A 460 -16.97 21.64 -38.82
N TYR A 461 -16.32 22.78 -38.56
CA TYR A 461 -17.05 24.02 -38.30
C TYR A 461 -17.92 24.47 -39.49
N GLU A 462 -17.39 24.37 -40.75
CA GLU A 462 -18.15 24.64 -41.96
C GLU A 462 -19.34 23.65 -42.10
N ALA A 463 -19.17 22.37 -41.71
CA ALA A 463 -20.26 21.38 -41.73
C ALA A 463 -21.39 21.75 -40.75
N LYS A 464 -21.02 22.18 -39.52
CA LYS A 464 -22.02 22.67 -38.54
C LYS A 464 -22.74 23.91 -39.02
N GLY A 465 -22.05 24.85 -39.68
CA GLY A 465 -22.64 26.06 -40.26
C GLY A 465 -23.52 25.83 -41.46
N ALA A 466 -23.27 24.77 -42.23
CA ALA A 466 -24.03 24.39 -43.44
C ALA A 466 -25.33 23.61 -43.14
N GLY A 467 -25.81 23.59 -41.90
CA GLY A 467 -27.05 22.93 -41.51
C GLY A 467 -26.90 21.60 -40.81
N ARG A 468 -25.67 21.24 -40.43
CA ARG A 468 -25.32 19.98 -39.74
C ARG A 468 -25.53 18.74 -40.62
N ASN A 469 -25.37 17.54 -40.03
CA ASN A 469 -25.56 16.25 -40.73
C ASN A 469 -24.89 16.21 -42.12
N THR A 470 -23.73 16.76 -42.25
CA THR A 470 -23.00 16.91 -43.51
C THR A 470 -21.52 16.70 -43.39
N ILE A 471 -20.84 16.52 -44.49
CA ILE A 471 -19.41 16.28 -44.62
C ILE A 471 -18.78 17.47 -45.33
N ARG A 472 -17.70 18.01 -44.80
CA ARG A 472 -16.85 19.01 -45.43
C ARG A 472 -15.40 18.54 -45.45
N ILE A 473 -14.68 18.99 -46.48
CA ILE A 473 -13.27 18.70 -46.69
C ILE A 473 -12.51 20.02 -46.48
N GLY A 474 -11.41 19.95 -45.78
CA GLY A 474 -10.52 21.10 -45.55
C GLY A 474 -10.10 21.73 -46.89
N LYS A 475 -9.91 23.02 -46.91
CA LYS A 475 -9.38 23.72 -48.08
C LYS A 475 -7.87 23.46 -48.17
N ALA A 476 -7.41 23.05 -49.33
CA ALA A 476 -5.99 22.96 -49.58
C ALA A 476 -5.35 24.36 -49.40
N PRO A 477 -4.15 24.47 -48.79
CA PRO A 477 -3.44 25.73 -48.72
C PRO A 477 -3.24 26.29 -50.14
N GLU A 478 -3.52 27.58 -50.32
CA GLU A 478 -3.21 28.22 -51.59
C GLU A 478 -1.72 28.04 -51.91
N PRO A 479 -1.33 27.69 -53.12
CA PRO A 479 0.08 27.60 -53.49
C PRO A 479 0.74 28.95 -53.25
N VAL A 480 1.75 28.97 -52.40
CA VAL A 480 2.59 30.17 -52.21
C VAL A 480 3.17 30.50 -53.58
N PRO A 481 2.93 31.71 -54.11
CA PRO A 481 3.49 32.08 -55.39
C PRO A 481 5.02 31.99 -55.30
N ALA A 482 5.63 31.33 -56.27
CA ALA A 482 7.07 31.18 -56.32
C ALA A 482 7.70 32.58 -56.26
N PRO A 483 8.79 32.79 -55.49
CA PRO A 483 9.48 34.06 -55.49
C PRO A 483 10.00 34.33 -56.89
N ALA A 484 9.68 35.52 -57.40
CA ALA A 484 10.02 36.01 -58.75
C ALA A 484 11.55 36.23 -58.90
#